data_28a2abc00e2efa2bdd37b3ba335d975a
#
_entry.id   28a2abc00e2efa2bdd37b3ba335d975a
#
_cell.length_a   1.000
_cell.length_b   1.000
_cell.length_c   1.000
_cell.angle_alpha   90.00
_cell.angle_beta   90.00
_cell.angle_gamma   90.00
#
_symmetry.space_group_name_H-M   'P 1'
#
loop_
_entity.id
_entity.type
_entity.pdbx_description
1 polymer ?
#
loop_
_entity_poly.entity_id
_entity_poly.type
_entity_poly.pdbx_seq_one_letter_code
_entity_poly.pdbx_strand_id
1 'polypeptide(L)'
;MEISSLIEPLFKNFENPIVSMLAVSTVETIYMVFLSTIFSLLLGFPIGVLLVITKEGGIYEMKKFNTILGIIINALRSFPFIILMILLFPLSRFVVGSTIGATAAVVPLSIGAAPFVARIVEGALLEVDHGLIEASQSMGASNSTIIFKVMLPECYPTLVHGIVVTIISLIGYSAMAGTIGAGGLGDLAIRFGYLRFKLDIMIYAIIIIIILVQVIQSVGNYIVYRRQKKLGK
;
A
#
# COMPACT_ATOMS: atom_id res chain seq x y z
N MET A 1 -6.52 -10.95 18.89
CA MET A 1 -5.32 -11.77 19.15
C MET A 1 -4.18 -11.12 18.41
N GLU A 2 -3.16 -10.63 19.12
CA GLU A 2 -2.03 -9.96 18.47
C GLU A 2 -1.14 -10.99 17.77
N ILE A 3 -0.68 -10.65 16.57
CA ILE A 3 0.20 -11.54 15.80
C ILE A 3 1.53 -11.79 16.51
N SER A 4 2.01 -10.83 17.32
CA SER A 4 3.19 -10.96 18.16
C SER A 4 3.11 -12.18 19.09
N SER A 5 1.97 -12.41 19.75
CA SER A 5 1.78 -13.54 20.65
C SER A 5 1.81 -14.90 19.96
N LEU A 6 1.53 -14.94 18.65
CA LEU A 6 1.61 -16.16 17.84
C LEU A 6 3.02 -16.44 17.32
N ILE A 7 3.80 -15.37 17.10
CA ILE A 7 5.12 -15.45 16.43
C ILE A 7 6.24 -15.58 17.46
N GLU A 8 6.16 -14.89 18.63
CA GLU A 8 7.19 -14.97 19.68
C GLU A 8 7.61 -16.40 20.04
N PRO A 9 6.69 -17.37 20.21
CA PRO A 9 7.09 -18.75 20.53
C PRO A 9 7.97 -19.40 19.46
N LEU A 10 7.79 -19.04 18.17
CA LEU A 10 8.55 -19.60 17.05
C LEU A 10 10.02 -19.15 17.07
N PHE A 11 10.28 -17.96 17.60
CA PHE A 11 11.61 -17.35 17.65
C PHE A 11 12.26 -17.38 19.05
N LYS A 12 11.60 -17.98 20.06
CA LYS A 12 12.08 -18.06 21.42
C LYS A 12 13.36 -18.93 21.58
N ASN A 13 13.61 -19.81 20.63
CA ASN A 13 14.75 -20.74 20.64
C ASN A 13 16.04 -20.15 20.05
N PHE A 14 16.05 -18.89 19.59
CA PHE A 14 17.29 -18.25 19.17
C PHE A 14 18.14 -17.92 20.38
N GLU A 15 19.41 -18.36 20.38
CA GLU A 15 20.37 -18.09 21.45
C GLU A 15 20.60 -16.59 21.70
N ASN A 16 20.46 -15.78 20.65
CA ASN A 16 20.64 -14.32 20.73
C ASN A 16 19.31 -13.58 20.78
N PRO A 17 18.98 -12.89 21.91
CA PRO A 17 17.74 -12.14 22.07
C PRO A 17 17.52 -11.04 21.02
N ILE A 18 18.61 -10.42 20.49
CA ILE A 18 18.52 -9.37 19.47
C ILE A 18 18.01 -9.96 18.16
N VAL A 19 18.48 -11.15 17.78
CA VAL A 19 18.02 -11.84 16.56
C VAL A 19 16.54 -12.20 16.66
N SER A 20 16.09 -12.69 17.81
CA SER A 20 14.67 -12.98 18.04
C SER A 20 13.81 -11.71 17.91
N MET A 21 14.22 -10.60 18.52
CA MET A 21 13.50 -9.32 18.43
C MET A 21 13.43 -8.81 16.96
N LEU A 22 14.53 -8.86 16.22
CA LEU A 22 14.58 -8.46 14.83
C LEU A 22 13.68 -9.34 13.96
N ALA A 23 13.68 -10.64 14.18
CA ALA A 23 12.84 -11.59 13.42
C ALA A 23 11.34 -11.32 13.66
N VAL A 24 10.92 -11.19 14.92
CA VAL A 24 9.53 -10.87 15.26
C VAL A 24 9.10 -9.55 14.64
N SER A 25 9.89 -8.49 14.81
CA SER A 25 9.59 -7.17 14.26
C SER A 25 9.57 -7.17 12.72
N THR A 26 10.38 -8.01 12.07
CA THR A 26 10.36 -8.17 10.62
C THR A 26 9.03 -8.77 10.15
N VAL A 27 8.59 -9.84 10.81
CA VAL A 27 7.31 -10.50 10.47
C VAL A 27 6.13 -9.56 10.72
N GLU A 28 6.14 -8.81 11.82
CA GLU A 28 5.11 -7.79 12.10
C GLU A 28 5.05 -6.73 11.00
N THR A 29 6.21 -6.22 10.55
CA THR A 29 6.28 -5.24 9.46
C THR A 29 5.73 -5.83 8.16
N ILE A 30 6.15 -7.03 7.78
CA ILE A 30 5.64 -7.72 6.58
C ILE A 30 4.13 -7.93 6.66
N TYR A 31 3.64 -8.38 7.81
CA TYR A 31 2.21 -8.58 8.05
C TYR A 31 1.41 -7.28 7.89
N MET A 32 1.83 -6.20 8.56
CA MET A 32 1.18 -4.89 8.43
C MET A 32 1.15 -4.41 6.99
N VAL A 33 2.30 -4.44 6.32
CA VAL A 33 2.44 -3.95 4.95
C VAL A 33 1.64 -4.81 3.97
N PHE A 34 1.69 -6.13 4.09
CA PHE A 34 0.97 -7.05 3.21
C PHE A 34 -0.55 -6.86 3.29
N LEU A 35 -1.12 -6.91 4.50
CA LEU A 35 -2.56 -6.72 4.68
C LEU A 35 -3.01 -5.31 4.30
N SER A 36 -2.24 -4.29 4.69
CA SER A 36 -2.58 -2.91 4.33
C SER A 36 -2.52 -2.68 2.83
N THR A 37 -1.61 -3.33 2.11
CA THR A 37 -1.57 -3.29 0.64
C THR A 37 -2.84 -3.87 0.05
N ILE A 38 -3.26 -5.06 0.50
CA ILE A 38 -4.49 -5.70 -0.01
C ILE A 38 -5.69 -4.79 0.21
N PHE A 39 -5.90 -4.31 1.44
CA PHE A 39 -7.06 -3.49 1.75
C PHE A 39 -7.01 -2.11 1.09
N SER A 40 -5.83 -1.49 0.98
CA SER A 40 -5.70 -0.22 0.26
C SER A 40 -5.96 -0.37 -1.25
N LEU A 41 -5.59 -1.49 -1.84
CA LEU A 41 -5.93 -1.83 -3.23
C LEU A 41 -7.43 -2.09 -3.39
N LEU A 42 -8.05 -2.85 -2.49
CA LEU A 42 -9.49 -3.11 -2.53
C LEU A 42 -10.31 -1.83 -2.43
N LEU A 43 -9.86 -0.84 -1.66
CA LEU A 43 -10.53 0.45 -1.51
C LEU A 43 -10.15 1.42 -2.63
N GLY A 44 -8.86 1.58 -2.89
CA GLY A 44 -8.34 2.61 -3.79
C GLY A 44 -8.50 2.28 -5.27
N PHE A 45 -8.39 1.00 -5.66
CA PHE A 45 -8.50 0.60 -7.06
C PHE A 45 -9.87 0.95 -7.68
N PRO A 46 -11.01 0.59 -7.06
CA PRO A 46 -12.31 0.99 -7.61
C PRO A 46 -12.48 2.52 -7.68
N ILE A 47 -11.96 3.24 -6.68
CA ILE A 47 -12.03 4.71 -6.65
C ILE A 47 -11.22 5.30 -7.81
N GLY A 48 -10.01 4.79 -8.07
CA GLY A 48 -9.18 5.22 -9.19
C GLY A 48 -9.84 4.98 -10.55
N VAL A 49 -10.46 3.82 -10.73
CA VAL A 49 -11.26 3.53 -11.93
C VAL A 49 -12.42 4.51 -12.06
N LEU A 50 -13.17 4.77 -10.98
CA LEU A 50 -14.28 5.72 -10.97
C LEU A 50 -13.82 7.13 -11.37
N LEU A 51 -12.66 7.59 -10.89
CA LEU A 51 -12.09 8.90 -11.26
C LEU A 51 -11.87 9.02 -12.77
N VAL A 52 -11.41 7.95 -13.42
CA VAL A 52 -11.16 7.97 -14.87
C VAL A 52 -12.44 7.89 -15.69
N ILE A 53 -13.33 6.96 -15.36
CA ILE A 53 -14.53 6.74 -16.17
C ILE A 53 -15.56 7.86 -16.03
N THR A 54 -15.56 8.61 -14.91
CA THR A 54 -16.51 9.69 -14.64
C THR A 54 -15.99 11.08 -15.00
N LYS A 55 -14.73 11.20 -15.44
CA LYS A 55 -14.16 12.49 -15.87
C LYS A 55 -14.84 13.03 -17.14
N GLU A 56 -14.60 14.27 -17.48
CA GLU A 56 -15.01 14.90 -18.73
C GLU A 56 -14.44 14.12 -19.94
N GLY A 57 -15.31 13.73 -20.87
CA GLY A 57 -14.96 12.86 -22.00
C GLY A 57 -14.71 11.39 -21.60
N GLY A 58 -15.03 10.98 -20.40
CA GLY A 58 -14.91 9.60 -19.93
C GLY A 58 -16.10 8.72 -20.36
N ILE A 59 -15.96 7.41 -20.17
CA ILE A 59 -16.96 6.39 -20.59
C ILE A 59 -18.33 6.59 -19.91
N TYR A 60 -18.36 7.10 -18.68
CA TYR A 60 -19.56 7.44 -17.89
C TYR A 60 -19.43 8.86 -17.35
N GLU A 61 -19.42 9.86 -18.23
CA GLU A 61 -19.18 11.24 -17.85
C GLU A 61 -20.16 11.74 -16.76
N MET A 62 -19.60 12.07 -15.60
CA MET A 62 -20.31 12.63 -14.44
C MET A 62 -19.46 13.72 -13.78
N LYS A 63 -19.29 14.88 -14.47
CA LYS A 63 -18.36 15.96 -14.06
C LYS A 63 -18.47 16.37 -12.59
N LYS A 64 -19.69 16.60 -12.08
CA LYS A 64 -19.89 17.03 -10.68
C LYS A 64 -19.43 15.95 -9.69
N PHE A 65 -19.80 14.69 -9.94
CA PHE A 65 -19.37 13.56 -9.11
C PHE A 65 -17.85 13.41 -9.11
N ASN A 66 -17.24 13.44 -10.29
CA ASN A 66 -15.78 13.36 -10.46
C ASN A 66 -15.05 14.47 -9.70
N THR A 67 -15.54 15.73 -9.81
CA THR A 67 -14.95 16.87 -9.09
C THR A 67 -15.02 16.66 -7.58
N ILE A 68 -16.19 16.27 -7.05
CA ILE A 68 -16.37 16.05 -5.60
C ILE A 68 -15.47 14.90 -5.13
N LEU A 69 -15.46 13.77 -5.84
CA LEU A 69 -14.62 12.63 -5.51
C LEU A 69 -13.13 13.00 -5.53
N GLY A 70 -12.71 13.75 -6.56
CA GLY A 70 -11.34 14.25 -6.68
C GLY A 70 -10.93 15.16 -5.52
N ILE A 71 -11.83 16.07 -5.05
CA ILE A 71 -11.59 16.93 -3.90
C ILE A 71 -11.44 16.10 -2.62
N ILE A 72 -12.31 15.12 -2.39
CA ILE A 72 -12.25 14.23 -1.21
C ILE A 72 -10.92 13.48 -1.19
N ILE A 73 -10.54 12.86 -2.31
CA ILE A 73 -9.29 12.11 -2.42
C ILE A 73 -8.07 13.01 -2.19
N ASN A 74 -8.06 14.23 -2.73
CA ASN A 74 -6.98 15.17 -2.51
C ASN A 74 -6.92 15.64 -1.05
N ALA A 75 -8.06 15.90 -0.41
CA ALA A 75 -8.12 16.27 0.99
C ALA A 75 -7.55 15.14 1.87
N LEU A 76 -7.95 13.89 1.66
CA LEU A 76 -7.46 12.74 2.41
C LEU A 76 -5.93 12.55 2.26
N ARG A 77 -5.37 12.82 1.07
CA ARG A 77 -3.91 12.76 0.83
C ARG A 77 -3.14 13.92 1.48
N SER A 78 -3.82 15.01 1.77
CA SER A 78 -3.19 16.19 2.41
C SER A 78 -3.00 16.02 3.91
N PHE A 79 -3.63 15.02 4.53
CA PHE A 79 -3.43 14.74 5.95
C PHE A 79 -2.02 14.19 6.21
N PRO A 80 -1.29 14.75 7.20
CA PRO A 80 -0.08 14.09 7.69
C PRO A 80 -0.43 12.70 8.21
N PHE A 81 0.27 11.66 7.71
CA PHE A 81 -0.09 10.26 7.98
C PHE A 81 -0.22 9.93 9.47
N ILE A 82 0.72 10.44 10.29
CA ILE A 82 0.71 10.18 11.73
C ILE A 82 -0.55 10.73 12.42
N ILE A 83 -1.06 11.90 11.96
CA ILE A 83 -2.28 12.51 12.49
C ILE A 83 -3.50 11.70 12.05
N LEU A 84 -3.55 11.29 10.78
CA LEU A 84 -4.61 10.44 10.26
C LEU A 84 -4.68 9.11 11.03
N MET A 85 -3.53 8.54 11.36
CA MET A 85 -3.45 7.28 12.09
C MET A 85 -4.06 7.40 13.49
N ILE A 86 -3.72 8.48 14.23
CA ILE A 86 -4.30 8.75 15.56
C ILE A 86 -5.81 8.98 15.46
N LEU A 87 -6.25 9.72 14.44
CA LEU A 87 -7.68 9.98 14.20
C LEU A 87 -8.47 8.68 13.96
N LEU A 88 -7.84 7.67 13.35
CA LEU A 88 -8.46 6.39 13.01
C LEU A 88 -8.34 5.32 14.13
N PHE A 89 -7.71 5.60 15.26
CA PHE A 89 -7.65 4.67 16.40
C PHE A 89 -9.02 4.21 16.91
N PRO A 90 -10.05 5.09 17.04
CA PRO A 90 -11.38 4.62 17.42
C PRO A 90 -11.95 3.60 16.44
N LEU A 91 -11.69 3.78 15.13
CA LEU A 91 -12.10 2.83 14.12
C LEU A 91 -11.33 1.50 14.22
N SER A 92 -10.02 1.55 14.47
CA SER A 92 -9.22 0.32 14.73
C SER A 92 -9.79 -0.45 15.91
N ARG A 93 -10.13 0.25 17.00
CA ARG A 93 -10.76 -0.38 18.18
C ARG A 93 -12.11 -1.02 17.85
N PHE A 94 -12.90 -0.38 17.01
CA PHE A 94 -14.20 -0.92 16.60
C PHE A 94 -14.05 -2.17 15.72
N VAL A 95 -13.11 -2.17 14.77
CA VAL A 95 -12.93 -3.25 13.79
C VAL A 95 -12.15 -4.44 14.37
N VAL A 96 -11.09 -4.15 15.13
CA VAL A 96 -10.10 -5.16 15.59
C VAL A 96 -10.18 -5.40 17.10
N GLY A 97 -10.84 -4.51 17.84
CA GLY A 97 -10.93 -4.58 19.31
C GLY A 97 -9.74 -3.96 20.06
N SER A 98 -8.71 -3.46 19.35
CA SER A 98 -7.52 -2.83 19.91
C SER A 98 -7.16 -1.55 19.16
N THR A 99 -6.43 -0.64 19.83
CA THR A 99 -5.80 0.54 19.23
C THR A 99 -4.29 0.40 19.09
N ILE A 100 -3.71 -0.65 19.68
CA ILE A 100 -2.26 -0.87 19.74
C ILE A 100 -1.97 -2.22 19.09
N GLY A 101 -0.76 -2.38 18.54
CA GLY A 101 -0.29 -3.60 17.90
C GLY A 101 -0.41 -3.61 16.38
N ALA A 102 0.26 -4.57 15.77
CA ALA A 102 0.39 -4.69 14.32
C ALA A 102 -0.96 -4.84 13.60
N THR A 103 -1.87 -5.63 14.18
CA THR A 103 -3.21 -5.85 13.60
C THR A 103 -4.06 -4.58 13.65
N ALA A 104 -3.99 -3.81 14.75
CA ALA A 104 -4.70 -2.54 14.86
C ALA A 104 -4.21 -1.50 13.84
N ALA A 105 -2.91 -1.49 13.56
CA ALA A 105 -2.28 -0.57 12.60
C ALA A 105 -2.70 -0.84 11.15
N VAL A 106 -3.11 -2.06 10.81
CA VAL A 106 -3.58 -2.38 9.44
C VAL A 106 -4.73 -1.48 9.01
N VAL A 107 -5.66 -1.14 9.91
CA VAL A 107 -6.83 -0.31 9.58
C VAL A 107 -6.43 1.09 9.12
N PRO A 108 -5.72 1.91 9.91
CA PRO A 108 -5.32 3.25 9.47
C PRO A 108 -4.30 3.22 8.32
N LEU A 109 -3.41 2.24 8.25
CA LEU A 109 -2.49 2.07 7.13
C LEU A 109 -3.25 1.85 5.82
N SER A 110 -4.28 1.00 5.84
CA SER A 110 -5.11 0.70 4.66
C SER A 110 -5.89 1.92 4.17
N ILE A 111 -6.56 2.61 5.10
CA ILE A 111 -7.38 3.79 4.79
C ILE A 111 -6.49 4.95 4.34
N GLY A 112 -5.34 5.15 5.00
CA GLY A 112 -4.40 6.21 4.64
C GLY A 112 -3.74 6.01 3.27
N ALA A 113 -3.49 4.76 2.87
CA ALA A 113 -2.91 4.46 1.57
C ALA A 113 -3.95 4.40 0.42
N ALA A 114 -5.23 4.16 0.71
CA ALA A 114 -6.26 4.02 -0.32
C ALA A 114 -6.39 5.24 -1.26
N PRO A 115 -6.37 6.51 -0.81
CA PRO A 115 -6.38 7.67 -1.68
C PRO A 115 -5.12 7.78 -2.57
N PHE A 116 -3.98 7.31 -2.09
CA PHE A 116 -2.74 7.25 -2.86
C PHE A 116 -2.86 6.20 -3.97
N VAL A 117 -3.35 5.00 -3.65
CA VAL A 117 -3.65 3.96 -4.64
C VAL A 117 -4.65 4.45 -5.69
N ALA A 118 -5.72 5.15 -5.29
CA ALA A 118 -6.70 5.70 -6.22
C ALA A 118 -6.05 6.61 -7.27
N ARG A 119 -5.12 7.48 -6.87
CA ARG A 119 -4.39 8.37 -7.79
C ARG A 119 -3.39 7.62 -8.67
N ILE A 120 -2.75 6.58 -8.17
CA ILE A 120 -1.88 5.72 -8.98
C ILE A 120 -2.68 5.02 -10.07
N VAL A 121 -3.82 4.44 -9.71
CA VAL A 121 -4.71 3.76 -10.67
C VAL A 121 -5.27 4.74 -11.70
N GLU A 122 -5.70 5.92 -11.26
CA GLU A 122 -6.14 6.99 -12.15
C GLU A 122 -5.03 7.38 -13.13
N GLY A 123 -3.82 7.67 -12.64
CA GLY A 123 -2.69 8.04 -13.48
C GLY A 123 -2.35 6.97 -14.51
N ALA A 124 -2.30 5.71 -14.09
CA ALA A 124 -2.01 4.59 -15.00
C ALA A 124 -3.07 4.43 -16.08
N LEU A 125 -4.35 4.54 -15.74
CA LEU A 125 -5.45 4.42 -16.71
C LEU A 125 -5.52 5.60 -17.68
N LEU A 126 -5.05 6.79 -17.27
CA LEU A 126 -4.99 7.98 -18.13
C LEU A 126 -3.87 7.91 -19.18
N GLU A 127 -2.89 7.01 -19.03
CA GLU A 127 -1.85 6.77 -20.03
C GLU A 127 -2.36 5.98 -21.25
N VAL A 128 -3.53 5.34 -21.13
CA VAL A 128 -4.11 4.57 -22.23
C VAL A 128 -4.57 5.50 -23.35
N ASP A 129 -4.12 5.21 -24.58
CA ASP A 129 -4.45 6.00 -25.75
C ASP A 129 -5.97 6.08 -25.98
N HIS A 130 -6.48 7.30 -26.16
CA HIS A 130 -7.90 7.55 -26.37
C HIS A 130 -8.44 6.89 -27.63
N GLY A 131 -7.63 6.82 -28.70
CA GLY A 131 -7.99 6.15 -29.93
C GLY A 131 -8.25 4.65 -29.76
N LEU A 132 -7.56 4.01 -28.80
CA LEU A 132 -7.81 2.60 -28.48
C LEU A 132 -9.20 2.41 -27.84
N ILE A 133 -9.61 3.38 -27.02
CA ILE A 133 -10.94 3.39 -26.40
C ILE A 133 -12.02 3.63 -27.47
N GLU A 134 -11.84 4.63 -28.33
CA GLU A 134 -12.78 4.95 -29.40
C GLU A 134 -12.90 3.81 -30.41
N ALA A 135 -11.81 3.18 -30.81
CA ALA A 135 -11.83 2.01 -31.69
C ALA A 135 -12.61 0.85 -31.05
N SER A 136 -12.42 0.61 -29.77
CA SER A 136 -13.14 -0.43 -29.04
C SER A 136 -14.65 -0.14 -28.97
N GLN A 137 -15.02 1.13 -28.75
CA GLN A 137 -16.43 1.56 -28.76
C GLN A 137 -17.05 1.39 -30.14
N SER A 138 -16.33 1.76 -31.21
CA SER A 138 -16.79 1.63 -32.60
C SER A 138 -17.02 0.17 -33.01
N MET A 139 -16.29 -0.77 -32.41
CA MET A 139 -16.49 -2.21 -32.56
C MET A 139 -17.64 -2.77 -31.70
N GLY A 140 -18.36 -1.93 -30.94
CA GLY A 140 -19.49 -2.35 -30.11
C GLY A 140 -19.08 -2.99 -28.78
N ALA A 141 -17.84 -2.78 -28.32
CA ALA A 141 -17.42 -3.32 -27.03
C ALA A 141 -18.20 -2.67 -25.87
N SER A 142 -18.63 -3.48 -24.93
CA SER A 142 -19.28 -2.96 -23.70
C SER A 142 -18.28 -2.18 -22.85
N ASN A 143 -18.75 -1.22 -22.06
CA ASN A 143 -17.91 -0.41 -21.16
C ASN A 143 -17.06 -1.26 -20.21
N SER A 144 -17.63 -2.34 -19.67
CA SER A 144 -16.89 -3.30 -18.85
C SER A 144 -15.76 -3.97 -19.63
N THR A 145 -16.01 -4.33 -20.89
CA THR A 145 -14.99 -4.92 -21.76
C THR A 145 -13.85 -3.95 -22.00
N ILE A 146 -14.16 -2.67 -22.26
CA ILE A 146 -13.16 -1.62 -22.46
C ILE A 146 -12.29 -1.47 -21.22
N ILE A 147 -12.89 -1.36 -20.03
CA ILE A 147 -12.14 -1.18 -18.77
C ILE A 147 -11.26 -2.40 -18.48
N PHE A 148 -11.86 -3.61 -18.45
CA PHE A 148 -11.14 -4.80 -17.95
C PHE A 148 -10.28 -5.50 -19.00
N LYS A 149 -10.62 -5.41 -20.29
CA LYS A 149 -9.90 -6.14 -21.36
C LYS A 149 -9.04 -5.25 -22.24
N VAL A 150 -9.24 -3.92 -22.21
CA VAL A 150 -8.45 -2.97 -23.01
C VAL A 150 -7.60 -2.10 -22.09
N MET A 151 -8.22 -1.27 -21.25
CA MET A 151 -7.50 -0.28 -20.44
C MET A 151 -6.56 -0.93 -19.41
N LEU A 152 -7.05 -1.85 -18.58
CA LEU A 152 -6.24 -2.47 -17.53
C LEU A 152 -5.06 -3.30 -18.06
N PRO A 153 -5.18 -4.12 -19.11
CA PRO A 153 -4.04 -4.81 -19.68
C PRO A 153 -2.99 -3.88 -20.30
N GLU A 154 -3.42 -2.75 -20.90
CA GLU A 154 -2.50 -1.80 -21.53
C GLU A 154 -1.68 -1.05 -20.49
N CYS A 155 -2.29 -0.56 -19.41
CA CYS A 155 -1.57 0.14 -18.34
C CYS A 155 -0.94 -0.78 -17.27
N TYR A 156 -0.93 -2.11 -17.49
CA TYR A 156 -0.42 -3.09 -16.53
C TYR A 156 0.99 -2.79 -15.98
N PRO A 157 2.00 -2.41 -16.81
CA PRO A 157 3.34 -2.09 -16.29
C PRO A 157 3.30 -0.94 -15.29
N THR A 158 2.60 0.15 -15.61
CA THR A 158 2.45 1.33 -14.76
C THR A 158 1.71 1.00 -13.47
N LEU A 159 0.66 0.17 -13.55
CA LEU A 159 -0.06 -0.31 -12.36
C LEU A 159 0.85 -1.12 -11.43
N VAL A 160 1.65 -2.04 -11.96
CA VAL A 160 2.58 -2.83 -11.14
C VAL A 160 3.62 -1.94 -10.48
N HIS A 161 4.21 -0.99 -11.21
CA HIS A 161 5.12 -0.01 -10.61
C HIS A 161 4.43 0.80 -9.50
N GLY A 162 3.20 1.24 -9.72
CA GLY A 162 2.43 1.97 -8.72
C GLY A 162 2.14 1.15 -7.45
N ILE A 163 1.85 -0.15 -7.60
CA ILE A 163 1.68 -1.07 -6.46
C ILE A 163 2.98 -1.21 -5.69
N VAL A 164 4.12 -1.37 -6.37
CA VAL A 164 5.45 -1.44 -5.73
C VAL A 164 5.74 -0.18 -4.93
N VAL A 165 5.49 1.00 -5.50
CA VAL A 165 5.65 2.29 -4.80
C VAL A 165 4.73 2.37 -3.59
N THR A 166 3.50 1.87 -3.69
CA THR A 166 2.56 1.79 -2.56
C THR A 166 3.10 0.92 -1.43
N ILE A 167 3.62 -0.27 -1.74
CA ILE A 167 4.19 -1.19 -0.75
C ILE A 167 5.39 -0.54 -0.05
N ILE A 168 6.29 0.09 -0.81
CA ILE A 168 7.45 0.80 -0.25
C ILE A 168 7.02 1.95 0.66
N SER A 169 6.01 2.73 0.25
CA SER A 169 5.44 3.80 1.07
C SER A 169 4.83 3.27 2.35
N LEU A 170 4.13 2.13 2.29
CA LEU A 170 3.54 1.46 3.45
C LEU A 170 4.62 0.95 4.44
N ILE A 171 5.80 0.54 3.97
CA ILE A 171 6.93 0.23 4.87
C ILE A 171 7.33 1.49 5.66
N GLY A 172 7.44 2.64 5.00
CA GLY A 172 7.71 3.91 5.68
C GLY A 172 6.60 4.30 6.67
N TYR A 173 5.34 4.13 6.30
CA TYR A 173 4.19 4.39 7.17
C TYR A 173 4.12 3.42 8.35
N SER A 174 4.47 2.13 8.15
CA SER A 174 4.54 1.16 9.26
C SER A 174 5.63 1.52 10.28
N ALA A 175 6.73 2.12 9.82
CA ALA A 175 7.75 2.62 10.74
C ALA A 175 7.24 3.81 11.58
N MET A 176 6.45 4.73 10.98
CA MET A 176 5.77 5.78 11.74
C MET A 176 4.71 5.19 12.69
N ALA A 177 3.97 4.17 12.25
CA ALA A 177 3.02 3.45 13.09
C ALA A 177 3.69 2.83 14.33
N GLY A 178 4.90 2.34 14.17
CA GLY A 178 5.72 1.80 15.26
C GLY A 178 5.92 2.82 16.41
N THR A 179 6.09 4.11 16.10
CA THR A 179 6.27 5.15 17.13
C THR A 179 5.11 5.30 18.09
N ILE A 180 3.92 4.88 17.66
CA ILE A 180 2.68 4.98 18.44
C ILE A 180 2.12 3.60 18.85
N GLY A 181 3.00 2.57 18.86
CA GLY A 181 2.70 1.28 19.44
C GLY A 181 2.21 0.21 18.47
N ALA A 182 2.43 0.36 17.18
CA ALA A 182 2.08 -0.67 16.19
C ALA A 182 3.01 -1.89 16.21
N GLY A 183 4.21 -1.77 16.79
CA GLY A 183 5.25 -2.79 16.66
C GLY A 183 6.03 -2.67 15.34
N GLY A 184 6.71 -3.75 14.97
CA GLY A 184 7.50 -3.85 13.75
C GLY A 184 8.91 -3.23 13.85
N LEU A 185 9.63 -3.25 12.73
CA LEU A 185 11.01 -2.77 12.65
C LEU A 185 11.16 -1.28 12.99
N GLY A 186 10.14 -0.47 12.68
CA GLY A 186 10.12 0.95 13.03
C GLY A 186 10.06 1.19 14.54
N ASP A 187 9.20 0.47 15.24
CA ASP A 187 9.14 0.49 16.72
C ASP A 187 10.48 0.06 17.32
N LEU A 188 11.03 -1.04 16.82
CA LEU A 188 12.30 -1.57 17.29
C LEU A 188 13.44 -0.53 17.11
N ALA A 189 13.53 0.10 15.95
CA ALA A 189 14.55 1.10 15.66
C ALA A 189 14.43 2.33 16.58
N ILE A 190 13.21 2.80 16.85
CA ILE A 190 12.99 4.00 17.65
C ILE A 190 13.04 3.67 19.14
N ARG A 191 12.31 2.67 19.61
CA ARG A 191 12.19 2.35 21.03
C ARG A 191 13.51 1.83 21.63
N PHE A 192 14.20 0.93 20.93
CA PHE A 192 15.48 0.38 21.43
C PHE A 192 16.67 1.16 20.89
N GLY A 193 16.68 1.49 19.60
CA GLY A 193 17.79 2.17 18.97
C GLY A 193 17.94 3.62 19.43
N TYR A 194 16.93 4.44 19.22
CA TYR A 194 16.97 5.87 19.53
C TYR A 194 16.75 6.16 21.01
N LEU A 195 15.64 5.70 21.62
CA LEU A 195 15.28 6.05 23.01
C LEU A 195 16.15 5.36 24.05
N ARG A 196 16.66 4.16 23.78
CA ARG A 196 17.54 3.40 24.68
C ARG A 196 19.01 3.44 24.27
N PHE A 197 19.36 4.23 23.27
CA PHE A 197 20.74 4.43 22.77
C PHE A 197 21.45 3.14 22.33
N LYS A 198 20.71 2.11 21.88
CA LYS A 198 21.26 0.87 21.33
C LYS A 198 21.39 0.99 19.82
N LEU A 199 22.41 1.74 19.36
CA LEU A 199 22.64 2.03 17.94
C LEU A 199 22.81 0.79 17.08
N ASP A 200 23.35 -0.30 17.61
CA ASP A 200 23.46 -1.60 16.96
C ASP A 200 22.10 -2.13 16.48
N ILE A 201 21.11 -2.11 17.36
CA ILE A 201 19.74 -2.55 17.04
C ILE A 201 19.12 -1.66 15.96
N MET A 202 19.33 -0.34 16.04
CA MET A 202 18.83 0.60 15.03
C MET A 202 19.43 0.33 13.67
N ILE A 203 20.76 0.11 13.61
CA ILE A 203 21.46 -0.17 12.34
C ILE A 203 20.95 -1.48 11.75
N TYR A 204 20.80 -2.55 12.55
CA TYR A 204 20.26 -3.82 12.04
C TYR A 204 18.83 -3.68 11.52
N ALA A 205 17.96 -2.97 12.22
CA ALA A 205 16.60 -2.72 11.76
C ALA A 205 16.58 -1.94 10.43
N ILE A 206 17.41 -0.90 10.27
CA ILE A 206 17.55 -0.13 9.03
C ILE A 206 18.04 -1.02 7.89
N ILE A 207 19.06 -1.84 8.10
CA ILE A 207 19.58 -2.77 7.07
C ILE A 207 18.47 -3.72 6.61
N ILE A 208 17.68 -4.29 7.54
CA ILE A 208 16.59 -5.19 7.19
C ILE A 208 15.52 -4.45 6.36
N ILE A 209 15.15 -3.23 6.76
CA ILE A 209 14.19 -2.39 5.99
C ILE A 209 14.72 -2.15 4.57
N ILE A 210 15.98 -1.78 4.41
CA ILE A 210 16.59 -1.56 3.09
C ILE A 210 16.53 -2.86 2.25
N ILE A 211 16.87 -4.01 2.83
CA ILE A 211 16.80 -5.30 2.15
C ILE A 211 15.37 -5.61 1.71
N LEU A 212 14.38 -5.42 2.59
CA LEU A 212 12.97 -5.63 2.27
C LEU A 212 12.53 -4.75 1.08
N VAL A 213 12.88 -3.47 1.10
CA VAL A 213 12.57 -2.53 0.00
C VAL A 213 13.23 -2.98 -1.30
N GLN A 214 14.50 -3.38 -1.27
CA GLN A 214 15.22 -3.84 -2.47
C GLN A 214 14.63 -5.13 -3.04
N VAL A 215 14.23 -6.06 -2.20
CA VAL A 215 13.56 -7.30 -2.62
C VAL A 215 12.22 -6.98 -3.30
N ILE A 216 11.39 -6.13 -2.68
CA ILE A 216 10.09 -5.73 -3.23
C ILE A 216 10.27 -5.03 -4.59
N GLN A 217 11.22 -4.09 -4.69
CA GLN A 217 11.52 -3.38 -5.93
C GLN A 217 12.00 -4.35 -7.03
N SER A 218 12.88 -5.29 -6.69
CA SER A 218 13.41 -6.27 -7.63
C SER A 218 12.32 -7.22 -8.14
N VAL A 219 11.44 -7.68 -7.24
CA VAL A 219 10.29 -8.53 -7.62
C VAL A 219 9.34 -7.77 -8.55
N GLY A 220 9.02 -6.51 -8.24
CA GLY A 220 8.19 -5.67 -9.09
C GLY A 220 8.77 -5.49 -10.49
N ASN A 221 10.03 -5.13 -10.59
CA ASN A 221 10.74 -4.97 -11.86
C ASN A 221 10.75 -6.29 -12.67
N TYR A 222 10.96 -7.42 -12.00
CA TYR A 222 10.95 -8.73 -12.64
C TYR A 222 9.58 -9.10 -13.20
N ILE A 223 8.50 -8.79 -12.47
CA ILE A 223 7.11 -9.03 -12.93
C ILE A 223 6.83 -8.22 -14.21
N VAL A 224 7.20 -6.93 -14.24
CA VAL A 224 7.03 -6.06 -15.41
C VAL A 224 7.85 -6.58 -16.59
N TYR A 225 9.13 -6.86 -16.37
CA TYR A 225 10.02 -7.39 -17.41
C TYR A 225 9.48 -8.68 -18.05
N ARG A 226 9.03 -9.63 -17.24
CA ARG A 226 8.42 -10.88 -17.74
C ARG A 226 7.20 -10.63 -18.61
N ARG A 227 6.36 -9.66 -18.25
CA ARG A 227 5.15 -9.33 -19.01
C ARG A 227 5.50 -8.69 -20.34
N GLN A 228 6.40 -7.71 -20.35
CA GLN A 228 6.85 -7.04 -21.57
C GLN A 228 7.48 -8.04 -22.56
N LYS A 229 8.35 -8.91 -22.07
CA LYS A 229 8.98 -9.96 -22.92
C LYS A 229 7.94 -10.89 -23.57
N LYS A 230 6.82 -11.19 -22.88
CA LYS A 230 5.73 -12.00 -23.47
C LYS A 230 4.93 -11.26 -24.53
N LEU A 231 4.93 -9.94 -24.49
CA LEU A 231 4.22 -9.07 -25.46
C LEU A 231 5.11 -8.64 -26.64
N GLY A 232 6.38 -9.10 -26.70
CA GLY A 232 7.32 -8.74 -27.77
C GLY A 232 7.82 -7.29 -27.69
N LYS A 233 7.68 -6.66 -26.52
CA LYS A 233 8.18 -5.29 -26.21
C LYS A 233 9.47 -5.35 -25.42
#